data_84678724262f0bf1665858be0145fbc0
#
_entry.id   84678724262f0bf1665858be0145fbc0
#
_cell.length_a   1.000
_cell.length_b   1.000
_cell.length_c   1.000
_cell.angle_alpha   90.00
_cell.angle_beta   90.00
_cell.angle_gamma   90.00
#
_symmetry.space_group_name_H-M   'P 1'
#
loop_
_entity.id
_entity.type
_entity.pdbx_description
1 polymer ?
#
loop_
_entity_poly.entity_id
_entity_poly.type
_entity_poly.pdbx_seq_one_letter_code
_entity_poly.pdbx_strand_id
1 'polypeptide(L)'
;MTKYLHAMIRISSLEDSIAFFEVLGLREIRRRSDEKGRYTNLFLAAPGDESAALELTYNWDPEPYAGGRNFGHLAYAVDNIYDTCNAFTARGVTINRPPRDGRMAFIIVPRRNPTPPGGCARWPKTDRC
;
A
#
# COMPACT_ATOMS: atom_id res chain seq x y z
N MET A 1 20.96 -4.65 -21.66
CA MET A 1 20.22 -3.52 -21.09
C MET A 1 19.44 -4.02 -19.86
N THR A 2 19.60 -3.38 -18.70
CA THR A 2 18.86 -3.70 -17.48
C THR A 2 17.63 -2.79 -17.40
N LYS A 3 16.47 -3.34 -17.05
CA LYS A 3 15.22 -2.60 -16.86
C LYS A 3 14.63 -2.99 -15.51
N TYR A 4 14.22 -1.99 -14.72
CA TYR A 4 13.44 -2.22 -13.52
C TYR A 4 12.04 -2.74 -13.90
N LEU A 5 11.52 -3.72 -13.18
CA LEU A 5 10.21 -4.30 -13.45
C LEU A 5 9.21 -3.98 -12.33
N HIS A 6 9.52 -4.36 -11.10
CA HIS A 6 8.64 -4.14 -9.94
C HIS A 6 9.40 -4.30 -8.63
N ALA A 7 8.83 -3.75 -7.55
CA ALA A 7 9.08 -4.16 -6.17
C ALA A 7 7.88 -4.99 -5.69
N MET A 8 8.13 -6.01 -4.86
CA MET A 8 7.07 -6.86 -4.32
C MET A 8 6.90 -6.65 -2.81
N ILE A 9 5.64 -6.57 -2.37
CA ILE A 9 5.25 -6.50 -0.97
C ILE A 9 4.20 -7.58 -0.69
N ARG A 10 4.38 -8.33 0.41
CA ARG A 10 3.34 -9.23 0.91
C ARG A 10 2.29 -8.45 1.68
N ILE A 11 1.03 -8.78 1.46
CA ILE A 11 -0.13 -8.13 2.06
C ILE A 11 -1.05 -9.15 2.71
N SER A 12 -1.78 -8.71 3.73
CA SER A 12 -2.76 -9.54 4.46
C SER A 12 -4.21 -9.31 4.02
N SER A 13 -4.48 -8.27 3.23
CA SER A 13 -5.80 -7.94 2.69
C SER A 13 -5.64 -7.27 1.33
N LEU A 14 -6.24 -7.85 0.28
CA LEU A 14 -6.29 -7.24 -1.05
C LEU A 14 -7.11 -5.95 -1.04
N GLU A 15 -8.29 -6.00 -0.44
CA GLU A 15 -9.24 -4.88 -0.42
C GLU A 15 -8.62 -3.65 0.26
N ASP A 16 -8.09 -3.81 1.47
CA ASP A 16 -7.47 -2.71 2.22
C ASP A 16 -6.26 -2.13 1.51
N SER A 17 -5.44 -3.01 0.91
CA SER A 17 -4.23 -2.57 0.20
C SER A 17 -4.57 -1.81 -1.08
N ILE A 18 -5.55 -2.28 -1.86
CA ILE A 18 -6.02 -1.58 -3.05
C ILE A 18 -6.56 -0.19 -2.65
N ALA A 19 -7.45 -0.13 -1.66
CA ALA A 19 -8.03 1.13 -1.19
C ALA A 19 -6.95 2.12 -0.72
N PHE A 20 -5.89 1.63 -0.07
CA PHE A 20 -4.76 2.45 0.36
C PHE A 20 -4.00 3.05 -0.84
N PHE A 21 -3.61 2.22 -1.80
CA PHE A 21 -2.81 2.69 -2.94
C PHE A 21 -3.63 3.52 -3.94
N GLU A 22 -4.95 3.33 -4.02
CA GLU A 22 -5.84 4.17 -4.81
C GLU A 22 -5.84 5.64 -4.35
N VAL A 23 -5.60 5.91 -3.05
CA VAL A 23 -5.44 7.29 -2.56
C VAL A 23 -4.25 7.99 -3.20
N LEU A 24 -3.17 7.24 -3.51
CA LEU A 24 -2.01 7.72 -4.26
C LEU A 24 -2.25 7.80 -5.78
N GLY A 25 -3.44 7.39 -6.25
CA GLY A 25 -3.74 7.36 -7.66
C GLY A 25 -3.26 6.11 -8.39
N LEU A 26 -2.68 5.12 -7.69
CA LEU A 26 -2.30 3.86 -8.32
C LEU A 26 -3.55 3.09 -8.74
N ARG A 27 -3.43 2.36 -9.85
CA ARG A 27 -4.52 1.53 -10.39
C ARG A 27 -4.02 0.11 -10.66
N GLU A 28 -4.91 -0.83 -10.55
CA GLU A 28 -4.63 -2.21 -10.95
C GLU A 28 -4.37 -2.27 -12.46
N ILE A 29 -3.21 -2.80 -12.83
CA ILE A 29 -2.82 -3.01 -14.23
C ILE A 29 -2.81 -4.48 -14.61
N ARG A 30 -2.66 -5.37 -13.63
CA ARG A 30 -2.64 -6.82 -13.85
C ARG A 30 -2.92 -7.57 -12.55
N ARG A 31 -3.61 -8.71 -12.68
CA ARG A 31 -3.84 -9.66 -11.59
C ARG A 31 -3.58 -11.09 -12.08
N ARG A 32 -3.01 -11.91 -11.21
CA ARG A 32 -2.78 -13.33 -11.47
C ARG A 32 -2.94 -14.12 -10.18
N SER A 33 -3.70 -15.21 -10.24
CA SER A 33 -3.79 -16.18 -9.15
C SER A 33 -3.07 -17.48 -9.52
N ASP A 34 -2.46 -18.12 -8.54
CA ASP A 34 -1.80 -19.41 -8.65
C ASP A 34 -2.45 -20.38 -7.63
N GLU A 35 -3.22 -21.34 -8.15
CA GLU A 35 -3.94 -22.32 -7.33
C GLU A 35 -2.99 -23.27 -6.59
N LYS A 36 -1.88 -23.65 -7.22
CA LYS A 36 -0.90 -24.55 -6.60
C LYS A 36 -0.11 -23.84 -5.52
N GLY A 37 0.30 -22.62 -5.78
CA GLY A 37 1.04 -21.78 -4.84
C GLY A 37 0.15 -21.11 -3.80
N ARG A 38 -1.17 -21.14 -3.98
CA ARG A 38 -2.19 -20.54 -3.11
C ARG A 38 -1.92 -19.07 -2.80
N TYR A 39 -1.75 -18.29 -3.88
CA TYR A 39 -1.54 -16.84 -3.76
C TYR A 39 -2.18 -16.09 -4.95
N THR A 40 -2.37 -14.80 -4.74
CA THR A 40 -2.76 -13.84 -5.78
C THR A 40 -1.74 -12.73 -5.84
N ASN A 41 -1.21 -12.48 -7.03
CA ASN A 41 -0.38 -11.31 -7.33
C ASN A 41 -1.23 -10.24 -8.00
N LEU A 42 -1.12 -9.03 -7.49
CA LEU A 42 -1.76 -7.84 -7.99
C LEU A 42 -0.68 -6.81 -8.34
N PHE A 43 -0.73 -6.25 -9.52
CA PHE A 43 0.21 -5.22 -9.96
C PHE A 43 -0.52 -3.88 -10.03
N LEU A 44 0.01 -2.90 -9.34
CA LEU A 44 -0.49 -1.53 -9.30
C LEU A 44 0.54 -0.59 -9.92
N ALA A 45 0.07 0.41 -10.63
CA ALA A 45 0.93 1.47 -11.15
C ALA A 45 0.18 2.80 -11.21
N ALA A 46 0.93 3.90 -11.25
CA ALA A 46 0.38 5.20 -11.57
C ALA A 46 0.08 5.27 -13.09
N PRO A 47 -1.02 5.92 -13.51
CA PRO A 47 -1.29 6.15 -14.92
C PRO A 47 -0.12 6.86 -15.60
N GLY A 48 0.38 6.29 -16.68
CA GLY A 48 1.55 6.81 -17.41
C GLY A 48 2.91 6.34 -16.88
N ASP A 49 2.94 5.54 -15.81
CA ASP A 49 4.18 4.96 -15.22
C ASP A 49 4.04 3.46 -14.98
N GLU A 50 3.41 2.76 -15.92
CA GLU A 50 3.14 1.31 -15.82
C GLU A 50 4.41 0.45 -15.88
N SER A 51 5.54 1.06 -16.25
CA SER A 51 6.84 0.38 -16.32
C SER A 51 7.50 0.15 -14.95
N ALA A 52 7.00 0.82 -13.89
CA ALA A 52 7.52 0.76 -12.53
C ALA A 52 6.46 0.26 -11.53
N ALA A 53 5.87 -0.89 -11.82
CA ALA A 53 4.76 -1.44 -11.04
C ALA A 53 5.17 -1.80 -9.60
N LEU A 54 4.20 -1.71 -8.70
CA LEU A 54 4.22 -2.31 -7.38
C LEU A 54 3.48 -3.64 -7.43
N GLU A 55 4.16 -4.75 -7.11
CA GLU A 55 3.53 -6.06 -6.97
C GLU A 55 3.10 -6.29 -5.53
N LEU A 56 1.82 -6.61 -5.34
CA LEU A 56 1.27 -7.03 -4.07
C LEU A 56 1.00 -8.52 -4.11
N THR A 57 1.57 -9.29 -3.19
CA THR A 57 1.33 -10.73 -3.06
C THR A 57 0.44 -11.00 -1.86
N TYR A 58 -0.75 -11.53 -2.12
CA TYR A 58 -1.69 -12.01 -1.12
C TYR A 58 -1.64 -13.53 -1.05
N ASN A 59 -1.12 -14.07 0.04
CA ASN A 59 -1.15 -15.50 0.31
C ASN A 59 -2.53 -15.89 0.85
N TRP A 60 -3.13 -16.95 0.29
CA TRP A 60 -4.47 -17.40 0.70
C TRP A 60 -4.48 -18.04 2.08
N ASP A 61 -3.34 -18.58 2.49
CA ASP A 61 -3.14 -19.08 3.84
C ASP A 61 -2.60 -17.94 4.70
N PRO A 62 -3.40 -17.43 5.65
CA PRO A 62 -3.03 -16.25 6.41
C PRO A 62 -1.84 -16.53 7.33
N GLU A 63 -0.87 -15.62 7.32
CA GLU A 63 0.27 -15.62 8.21
C GLU A 63 0.53 -14.20 8.76
N PRO A 64 1.06 -14.06 9.98
CA PRO A 64 1.44 -12.77 10.50
C PRO A 64 2.72 -12.28 9.81
N TYR A 65 2.71 -11.05 9.31
CA TYR A 65 3.92 -10.41 8.79
C TYR A 65 4.53 -9.50 9.84
N ALA A 66 5.71 -9.88 10.36
CA ALA A 66 6.52 -9.02 11.19
C ALA A 66 7.55 -8.30 10.31
N GLY A 67 7.48 -6.97 10.25
CA GLY A 67 8.47 -6.18 9.53
C GLY A 67 9.83 -6.21 10.21
N GLY A 68 10.90 -6.60 9.48
CA GLY A 68 12.28 -6.38 9.89
C GLY A 68 12.68 -4.90 9.79
N ARG A 69 13.97 -4.62 9.94
CA ARG A 69 14.54 -3.27 9.81
C ARG A 69 15.23 -3.03 8.45
N ASN A 70 15.32 -4.04 7.62
CA ASN A 70 16.02 -3.97 6.33
C ASN A 70 15.19 -3.30 5.22
N PHE A 71 13.85 -3.38 5.28
CA PHE A 71 13.00 -2.65 4.34
C PHE A 71 12.94 -1.18 4.72
N GLY A 72 13.25 -0.30 3.78
CA GLY A 72 13.17 1.16 3.97
C GLY A 72 11.78 1.70 3.68
N HIS A 73 11.57 2.22 2.47
CA HIS A 73 10.32 2.84 2.06
C HIS A 73 10.14 2.80 0.54
N LEU A 74 8.92 3.04 0.10
CA LEU A 74 8.60 3.40 -1.28
C LEU A 74 8.38 4.91 -1.34
N ALA A 75 8.85 5.55 -2.39
CA ALA A 75 8.68 6.99 -2.61
C ALA A 75 7.85 7.23 -3.88
N TYR A 76 6.89 8.13 -3.76
CA TYR A 76 6.05 8.57 -4.88
C TYR A 76 6.08 10.09 -4.95
N ALA A 77 6.19 10.61 -6.17
CA ALA A 77 5.96 12.04 -6.41
C ALA A 77 4.45 12.30 -6.47
N VAL A 78 4.01 13.38 -5.84
CA VAL A 78 2.63 13.84 -5.85
C VAL A 78 2.58 15.33 -6.14
N ASP A 79 1.52 15.82 -6.77
CA ASP A 79 1.39 17.23 -7.13
C ASP A 79 1.34 18.15 -5.92
N ASN A 80 0.60 17.73 -4.89
CA ASN A 80 0.47 18.48 -3.63
C ASN A 80 0.48 17.51 -2.45
N ILE A 81 1.53 17.56 -1.65
CA ILE A 81 1.70 16.69 -0.48
C ILE A 81 0.67 16.97 0.62
N TYR A 82 0.24 18.21 0.79
CA TYR A 82 -0.75 18.58 1.81
C TYR A 82 -2.12 18.01 1.48
N ASP A 83 -2.55 18.14 0.23
CA ASP A 83 -3.82 17.57 -0.25
C ASP A 83 -3.81 16.04 -0.19
N THR A 84 -2.68 15.44 -0.55
CA THR A 84 -2.49 13.98 -0.46
C THR A 84 -2.58 13.51 0.99
N CYS A 85 -1.92 14.18 1.93
CA CYS A 85 -1.99 13.85 3.35
C CYS A 85 -3.40 14.03 3.91
N ASN A 86 -4.12 15.08 3.52
CA ASN A 86 -5.52 15.30 3.90
C ASN A 86 -6.43 14.17 3.38
N ALA A 87 -6.25 13.74 2.13
CA ALA A 87 -7.00 12.63 1.56
C ALA A 87 -6.75 11.31 2.31
N PHE A 88 -5.50 11.04 2.71
CA PHE A 88 -5.16 9.88 3.54
C PHE A 88 -5.82 9.95 4.92
N THR A 89 -5.72 11.11 5.58
CA THR A 89 -6.32 11.33 6.91
C THR A 89 -7.84 11.16 6.87
N ALA A 90 -8.50 11.68 5.85
CA ALA A 90 -9.95 11.54 5.65
C ALA A 90 -10.38 10.06 5.47
N ARG A 91 -9.46 9.19 5.05
CA ARG A 91 -9.68 7.74 4.94
C ARG A 91 -9.15 6.95 6.15
N GLY A 92 -8.83 7.61 7.25
CA GLY A 92 -8.40 6.97 8.49
C GLY A 92 -6.95 6.49 8.51
N VAL A 93 -6.13 6.92 7.56
CA VAL A 93 -4.69 6.63 7.55
C VAL A 93 -3.96 7.57 8.49
N THR A 94 -3.13 7.05 9.37
CA THR A 94 -2.33 7.85 10.28
C THR A 94 -1.10 8.41 9.55
N ILE A 95 -0.91 9.72 9.60
CA ILE A 95 0.29 10.38 9.12
C ILE A 95 1.31 10.47 10.26
N ASN A 96 2.36 9.67 10.21
CA ASN A 96 3.37 9.62 11.27
C ASN A 96 4.22 10.89 11.37
N ARG A 97 4.44 11.55 10.25
CA ARG A 97 5.10 12.85 10.19
C ARG A 97 4.29 13.78 9.31
N PRO A 98 3.80 14.91 9.84
CA PRO A 98 3.10 15.90 9.04
C PRO A 98 3.96 16.38 7.87
N PRO A 99 3.35 16.73 6.73
CA PRO A 99 4.05 17.32 5.61
C PRO A 99 4.69 18.64 6.06
N ARG A 100 5.86 18.93 5.52
CA ARG A 100 6.59 20.17 5.78
C ARG A 100 7.38 20.56 4.54
N ASP A 101 7.65 21.83 4.40
CA ASP A 101 8.47 22.34 3.31
C ASP A 101 9.89 21.76 3.38
N GLY A 102 10.40 21.34 2.24
CA GLY A 102 11.70 20.72 2.11
C GLY A 102 11.88 20.06 0.75
N ARG A 103 13.09 19.56 0.49
CA ARG A 103 13.41 18.92 -0.81
C ARG A 103 12.72 17.57 -1.03
N MET A 104 12.22 16.95 0.02
CA MET A 104 11.46 15.69 -0.06
C MET A 104 10.43 15.64 1.07
N ALA A 105 9.16 15.36 0.72
CA ALA A 105 8.12 15.04 1.68
C ALA A 105 8.00 13.52 1.80
N PHE A 106 7.91 13.00 3.03
CA PHE A 106 7.81 11.57 3.28
C PHE A 106 6.39 11.21 3.70
N ILE A 107 5.70 10.37 2.91
CA ILE A 107 4.55 9.62 3.39
C ILE A 107 5.08 8.28 3.87
N ILE A 108 4.97 8.03 5.17
CA ILE A 108 5.31 6.74 5.75
C ILE A 108 4.03 5.92 5.80
N VAL A 109 4.03 4.78 5.13
CA VAL A 109 2.96 3.77 5.30
C VAL A 109 2.91 3.40 6.78
N PRO A 110 1.78 3.57 7.46
CA PRO A 110 1.68 3.20 8.86
C PRO A 110 1.96 1.71 8.99
N ARG A 111 2.98 1.35 9.78
CA ARG A 111 3.05 0.00 10.31
C ARG A 111 1.75 -0.22 11.09
N ARG A 112 0.96 -1.24 10.74
CA ARG A 112 0.01 -1.78 11.70
C ARG A 112 0.81 -2.14 12.95
N ASN A 113 0.65 -1.38 14.03
CA ASN A 113 0.99 -1.90 15.34
C ASN A 113 0.26 -3.24 15.49
N PRO A 114 0.91 -4.31 15.95
CA PRO A 114 0.19 -5.52 16.27
C PRO A 114 -0.94 -5.11 17.22
N THR A 115 -2.17 -5.36 16.79
CA THR A 115 -3.37 -5.16 17.59
C THR A 115 -3.15 -5.89 18.91
N PRO A 116 -3.36 -5.27 20.07
CA PRO A 116 -3.37 -6.00 21.32
C PRO A 116 -4.37 -7.16 21.21
N PRO A 117 -4.13 -8.30 21.85
CA PRO A 117 -5.00 -9.47 21.73
C PRO A 117 -6.43 -9.07 22.12
N GLY A 118 -7.36 -9.11 21.14
CA GLY A 118 -8.77 -8.81 21.33
C GLY A 118 -9.39 -7.69 20.49
N GLY A 119 -8.66 -6.99 19.65
CA GLY A 119 -9.20 -5.88 18.83
C GLY A 119 -8.97 -6.06 17.33
N CYS A 120 -10.02 -6.33 16.56
CA CYS A 120 -10.04 -6.13 15.12
C CYS A 120 -9.98 -4.63 14.82
N ALA A 121 -8.82 -4.10 14.41
CA ALA A 121 -8.77 -2.80 13.76
C ALA A 121 -9.39 -2.94 12.36
N ARG A 122 -10.68 -2.68 12.25
CA ARG A 122 -11.36 -2.53 10.95
C ARG A 122 -11.02 -1.14 10.40
N TRP A 123 -10.65 -1.08 9.13
CA TRP A 123 -10.83 0.13 8.35
C TRP A 123 -12.30 0.51 8.42
N PRO A 124 -12.65 1.81 8.53
CA PRO A 124 -14.04 2.19 8.42
C PRO A 124 -14.58 1.64 7.10
N LYS A 125 -15.51 0.70 7.20
CA LYS A 125 -16.27 0.25 6.04
C LYS A 125 -17.01 1.49 5.54
N THR A 126 -16.81 1.82 4.28
CA THR A 126 -17.79 2.67 3.59
C THR A 126 -19.10 1.90 3.61
N ASP A 127 -20.05 2.36 4.41
CA ASP A 127 -21.43 1.92 4.33
C ASP A 127 -21.92 2.21 2.90
N ARG A 128 -21.92 1.17 2.08
CA ARG A 128 -22.83 1.12 0.94
C ARG A 128 -23.86 0.07 1.26
N CYS A 129 -25.03 0.58 1.57
CA CYS A 129 -26.25 -0.20 1.43
C CYS A 129 -26.42 -0.66 -0.02
#